data_86a0a0f3010e29b492000b842d4d55fd
#
_entry.id   86a0a0f3010e29b492000b842d4d55fd
#
_cell.length_a   1.000
_cell.length_b   1.000
_cell.length_c   1.000
_cell.angle_alpha   90.00
_cell.angle_beta   90.00
_cell.angle_gamma   90.00
#
_symmetry.space_group_name_H-M   'P 1'
#
loop_
_entity.id
_entity.type
_entity.pdbx_description
1 polymer ?
#
loop_
_entity_poly.entity_id
_entity_poly.type
_entity_poly.pdbx_seq_one_letter_code
_entity_poly.pdbx_strand_id
1 'polypeptide(L)'
;RYDQDFRFGSHNLKQAFFLVKFLEDVGYAGSKHFDAHAYRTEDFEGVKAFARGCMRTYLILKEKAARWNADPEIQALRAGFTAADPALAPLFGPYSREKATALKAQTFDRAALGRRGLGYERLDQLTVEILLGVR
;
A
#
# COMPACT_ATOMS: atom_id res chain seq x y z
N ARG A 1 -22.60 -18.20 3.31
CA ARG A 1 -21.65 -17.26 2.64
C ARG A 1 -20.26 -17.91 2.49
N TYR A 2 -20.22 -19.20 2.33
CA TYR A 2 -18.97 -19.96 2.35
C TYR A 2 -18.22 -19.97 1.01
N ASP A 3 -18.71 -19.23 0.01
CA ASP A 3 -18.22 -19.35 -1.34
C ASP A 3 -18.40 -18.04 -2.11
N GLN A 4 -18.05 -16.97 -1.43
CA GLN A 4 -18.22 -15.63 -1.93
C GLN A 4 -16.86 -14.94 -1.96
N ASP A 5 -16.18 -15.05 -3.08
CA ASP A 5 -14.98 -14.25 -3.30
C ASP A 5 -15.32 -12.84 -3.72
N PHE A 6 -14.61 -11.91 -3.14
CA PHE A 6 -14.78 -10.51 -3.51
C PHE A 6 -14.01 -10.21 -4.80
N ARG A 7 -14.63 -9.47 -5.69
CA ARG A 7 -13.93 -8.91 -6.83
C ARG A 7 -12.74 -8.09 -6.33
N PHE A 8 -11.60 -8.16 -7.03
CA PHE A 8 -10.38 -7.45 -6.66
C PHE A 8 -10.65 -5.97 -6.34
N GLY A 9 -10.20 -5.54 -5.17
CA GLY A 9 -10.34 -4.17 -4.66
C GLY A 9 -11.68 -3.84 -4.00
N SER A 10 -12.70 -4.73 -4.05
CA SER A 10 -14.03 -4.41 -3.50
C SER A 10 -14.12 -4.48 -1.97
N HIS A 11 -13.24 -5.25 -1.34
CA HIS A 11 -13.23 -5.38 0.13
C HIS A 11 -12.41 -4.25 0.79
N ASN A 12 -11.20 -4.02 0.29
CA ASN A 12 -10.29 -3.01 0.82
C ASN A 12 -9.49 -2.37 -0.32
N LEU A 13 -10.01 -1.27 -0.84
CA LEU A 13 -9.43 -0.57 -1.98
C LEU A 13 -8.02 -0.06 -1.71
N LYS A 14 -7.77 0.44 -0.50
CA LYS A 14 -6.46 0.98 -0.12
C LYS A 14 -5.39 -0.12 -0.04
N GLN A 15 -5.75 -1.29 0.50
CA GLN A 15 -4.84 -2.45 0.52
C GLN A 15 -4.54 -2.93 -0.91
N ALA A 16 -5.57 -3.05 -1.76
CA ALA A 16 -5.39 -3.40 -3.17
C ALA A 16 -4.50 -2.38 -3.90
N PHE A 17 -4.67 -1.08 -3.62
CA PHE A 17 -3.82 -0.03 -4.16
C PHE A 17 -2.35 -0.22 -3.79
N PHE A 18 -2.03 -0.42 -2.51
CA PHE A 18 -0.64 -0.59 -2.10
C PHE A 18 -0.01 -1.88 -2.63
N LEU A 19 -0.80 -2.96 -2.82
CA LEU A 19 -0.34 -4.16 -3.50
C LEU A 19 0.04 -3.86 -4.96
N VAL A 20 -0.86 -3.22 -5.71
CA VAL A 20 -0.60 -2.83 -7.10
C VAL A 20 0.60 -1.91 -7.18
N LYS A 21 0.64 -0.87 -6.34
CA LYS A 21 1.75 0.07 -6.27
C LYS A 21 3.08 -0.64 -6.02
N PHE A 22 3.14 -1.56 -5.08
CA PHE A 22 4.34 -2.34 -4.80
C PHE A 22 4.81 -3.12 -6.03
N LEU A 23 3.90 -3.82 -6.72
CA LEU A 23 4.23 -4.58 -7.92
C LEU A 23 4.77 -3.69 -9.06
N GLU A 24 4.17 -2.51 -9.25
CA GLU A 24 4.62 -1.56 -10.27
C GLU A 24 5.96 -0.91 -9.89
N ASP A 25 6.15 -0.55 -8.62
CA ASP A 25 7.40 0.06 -8.13
C ASP A 25 8.61 -0.86 -8.26
N VAL A 26 8.43 -2.17 -8.07
CA VAL A 26 9.51 -3.15 -8.25
C VAL A 26 9.63 -3.65 -9.69
N GLY A 27 8.82 -3.15 -10.62
CA GLY A 27 8.85 -3.56 -12.03
C GLY A 27 8.46 -5.02 -12.24
N TYR A 28 7.54 -5.56 -11.45
CA TYR A 28 7.13 -6.96 -11.58
C TYR A 28 6.48 -7.23 -12.95
N ALA A 29 7.18 -7.99 -13.78
CA ALA A 29 6.76 -8.35 -15.14
C ALA A 29 6.07 -9.71 -15.25
N GLY A 30 5.92 -10.44 -14.14
CA GLY A 30 5.26 -11.74 -14.12
C GLY A 30 3.73 -11.66 -14.29
N SER A 31 3.11 -12.82 -14.46
CA SER A 31 1.66 -12.93 -14.54
C SER A 31 0.99 -12.48 -13.23
N LYS A 32 -0.16 -11.83 -13.37
CA LYS A 32 -0.99 -11.39 -12.27
C LYS A 32 -2.31 -12.15 -12.33
N HIS A 33 -2.58 -12.97 -11.33
CA HIS A 33 -3.77 -13.80 -11.25
C HIS A 33 -4.72 -13.24 -10.18
N PHE A 34 -6.01 -13.25 -10.50
CA PHE A 34 -7.07 -12.93 -9.54
C PHE A 34 -7.66 -14.25 -9.06
N ASP A 35 -7.34 -14.62 -7.83
CA ASP A 35 -7.92 -15.77 -7.16
C ASP A 35 -9.29 -15.38 -6.59
N ALA A 36 -10.26 -15.32 -7.48
CA ALA A 36 -11.62 -14.91 -7.19
C ALA A 36 -12.57 -15.38 -8.30
N HIS A 37 -13.81 -15.60 -7.97
CA HIS A 37 -14.83 -15.99 -8.93
C HIS A 37 -16.14 -15.20 -8.72
N ALA A 38 -16.94 -15.12 -9.79
CA ALA A 38 -18.30 -14.60 -9.73
C ALA A 38 -19.21 -15.52 -8.90
N TYR A 39 -20.39 -15.03 -8.52
CA TYR A 39 -21.39 -15.86 -7.89
C TYR A 39 -21.70 -17.09 -8.76
N ARG A 40 -21.91 -18.24 -8.13
CA ARG A 40 -22.21 -19.49 -8.84
C ARG A 40 -23.53 -19.47 -9.64
N THR A 41 -24.38 -18.51 -9.35
CA THR A 41 -25.65 -18.28 -10.05
C THR A 41 -25.50 -17.35 -11.26
N GLU A 42 -24.31 -16.79 -11.49
CA GLU A 42 -24.07 -15.94 -12.65
C GLU A 42 -24.08 -16.73 -13.94
N ASP A 43 -24.58 -16.10 -14.99
CA ASP A 43 -24.44 -16.60 -16.34
C ASP A 43 -23.03 -16.31 -16.93
N PHE A 44 -22.79 -16.75 -18.14
CA PHE A 44 -21.50 -16.60 -18.79
C PHE A 44 -21.08 -15.12 -18.98
N GLU A 45 -22.03 -14.22 -19.24
CA GLU A 45 -21.75 -12.79 -19.37
C GLU A 45 -21.44 -12.15 -17.99
N GLY A 46 -22.12 -12.57 -16.94
CA GLY A 46 -21.82 -12.16 -15.57
C GLY A 46 -20.41 -12.58 -15.13
N VAL A 47 -20.01 -13.81 -15.44
CA VAL A 47 -18.63 -14.29 -15.17
C VAL A 47 -17.59 -13.44 -15.92
N LYS A 48 -17.82 -13.13 -17.19
CA LYS A 48 -16.92 -12.25 -17.96
C LYS A 48 -16.89 -10.83 -17.40
N ALA A 49 -18.04 -10.29 -17.00
CA ALA A 49 -18.11 -8.96 -16.40
C ALA A 49 -17.33 -8.90 -15.07
N PHE A 50 -17.41 -9.94 -14.24
CA PHE A 50 -16.63 -10.06 -13.01
C PHE A 50 -15.12 -10.03 -13.30
N ALA A 51 -14.65 -10.87 -14.24
CA ALA A 51 -13.24 -10.94 -14.61
C ALA A 51 -12.73 -9.60 -15.17
N ARG A 52 -13.49 -8.98 -16.07
CA ARG A 52 -13.18 -7.64 -16.62
C ARG A 52 -13.13 -6.58 -15.50
N GLY A 53 -14.01 -6.69 -14.50
CA GLY A 53 -14.03 -5.82 -13.34
C GLY A 53 -12.76 -5.90 -12.52
N CYS A 54 -12.24 -7.11 -12.26
CA CYS A 54 -10.95 -7.30 -11.58
C CYS A 54 -9.79 -6.66 -12.35
N MET A 55 -9.70 -6.92 -13.66
CA MET A 55 -8.68 -6.35 -14.54
C MET A 55 -8.76 -4.82 -14.58
N ARG A 56 -9.96 -4.27 -14.73
CA ARG A 56 -10.17 -2.82 -14.77
C ARG A 56 -9.75 -2.15 -13.46
N THR A 57 -10.10 -2.75 -12.32
CA THR A 57 -9.67 -2.23 -11.01
C THR A 57 -8.14 -2.19 -10.91
N TYR A 58 -7.45 -3.26 -11.33
CA TYR A 58 -5.98 -3.27 -11.37
C TYR A 58 -5.43 -2.10 -12.21
N LEU A 59 -5.93 -1.89 -13.41
CA LEU A 59 -5.45 -0.83 -14.33
C LEU A 59 -5.69 0.57 -13.76
N ILE A 60 -6.85 0.80 -13.15
CA ILE A 60 -7.15 2.07 -12.46
C ILE A 60 -6.15 2.29 -11.31
N LEU A 61 -5.92 1.27 -10.48
CA LEU A 61 -4.99 1.39 -9.36
C LEU A 61 -3.54 1.57 -9.81
N LYS A 62 -3.15 0.99 -10.94
CA LYS A 62 -1.85 1.23 -11.57
C LYS A 62 -1.68 2.71 -11.98
N GLU A 63 -2.69 3.31 -12.61
CA GLU A 63 -2.68 4.74 -12.92
C GLU A 63 -2.58 5.60 -11.65
N LYS A 64 -3.36 5.24 -10.61
CA LYS A 64 -3.29 5.92 -9.32
C LYS A 64 -1.93 5.79 -8.65
N ALA A 65 -1.25 4.66 -8.79
CA ALA A 65 0.11 4.45 -8.28
C ALA A 65 1.12 5.38 -8.98
N ALA A 66 0.99 5.56 -10.29
CA ALA A 66 1.82 6.51 -11.04
C ALA A 66 1.60 7.96 -10.56
N ARG A 67 0.35 8.38 -10.35
CA ARG A 67 0.02 9.71 -9.79
C ARG A 67 0.60 9.90 -8.39
N TRP A 68 0.43 8.90 -7.52
CA TRP A 68 0.97 8.93 -6.17
C TRP A 68 2.49 9.08 -6.15
N ASN A 69 3.18 8.39 -7.06
CA ASN A 69 4.64 8.50 -7.19
C ASN A 69 5.09 9.86 -7.76
N ALA A 70 4.26 10.50 -8.57
CA ALA A 70 4.56 11.82 -9.16
C ALA A 70 4.19 12.99 -8.24
N ASP A 71 3.40 12.78 -7.19
CA ASP A 71 2.90 13.85 -6.33
C ASP A 71 4.03 14.45 -5.46
N PRO A 72 4.33 15.75 -5.59
CA PRO A 72 5.46 16.38 -4.91
C PRO A 72 5.30 16.44 -3.39
N GLU A 73 4.07 16.61 -2.88
CA GLU A 73 3.81 16.65 -1.45
C GLU A 73 4.02 15.26 -0.83
N ILE A 74 3.54 14.22 -1.50
CA ILE A 74 3.76 12.83 -1.09
C ILE A 74 5.25 12.50 -1.06
N GLN A 75 6.01 12.90 -2.10
CA GLN A 75 7.45 12.64 -2.14
C GLN A 75 8.20 13.41 -1.05
N ALA A 76 7.84 14.64 -0.75
CA ALA A 76 8.42 15.42 0.35
C ALA A 76 8.17 14.75 1.72
N LEU A 77 6.95 14.29 1.98
CA LEU A 77 6.62 13.55 3.20
C LEU A 77 7.42 12.26 3.32
N ARG A 78 7.52 11.48 2.24
CA ARG A 78 8.30 10.24 2.21
C ARG A 78 9.77 10.48 2.50
N ALA A 79 10.37 11.50 1.89
CA ALA A 79 11.76 11.86 2.15
C ALA A 79 11.99 12.17 3.63
N GLY A 80 11.05 12.84 4.29
CA GLY A 80 11.10 13.09 5.72
C GLY A 80 11.03 11.83 6.60
N PHE A 81 10.35 10.76 6.13
CA PHE A 81 10.24 9.50 6.87
C PHE A 81 11.41 8.55 6.65
N THR A 82 12.02 8.60 5.47
CA THR A 82 13.14 7.72 5.11
C THR A 82 14.49 8.24 5.60
N ALA A 83 14.55 9.44 6.15
CA ALA A 83 15.74 9.92 6.82
C ALA A 83 16.05 8.98 8.00
N ALA A 84 16.98 8.05 7.78
CA ALA A 84 17.40 7.11 8.81
C ALA A 84 18.03 7.90 9.96
N ASP A 85 17.60 7.62 11.19
CA ASP A 85 18.31 8.08 12.37
C ASP A 85 19.69 7.39 12.38
N PRO A 86 20.80 8.15 12.25
CA PRO A 86 22.15 7.57 12.20
C PRO A 86 22.48 6.71 13.42
N ALA A 87 21.89 7.02 14.58
CA ALA A 87 22.09 6.26 15.81
C ALA A 87 21.37 4.90 15.78
N LEU A 88 20.24 4.81 15.10
CA LEU A 88 19.43 3.60 15.04
C LEU A 88 19.76 2.72 13.82
N ALA A 89 20.23 3.31 12.73
CA ALA A 89 20.48 2.59 11.48
C ALA A 89 21.35 1.33 11.67
N PRO A 90 22.43 1.31 12.47
CA PRO A 90 23.24 0.12 12.69
C PRO A 90 22.52 -1.00 13.45
N LEU A 91 21.44 -0.68 14.15
CA LEU A 91 20.65 -1.65 14.91
C LEU A 91 19.68 -2.43 14.03
N PHE A 92 19.37 -1.92 12.83
CA PHE A 92 18.57 -2.62 11.82
C PHE A 92 19.49 -3.45 10.93
N GLY A 93 19.07 -4.65 10.58
CA GLY A 93 19.87 -5.55 9.77
C GLY A 93 19.76 -6.99 10.30
N PRO A 94 20.73 -7.87 10.03
CA PRO A 94 20.67 -9.23 10.53
C PRO A 94 20.45 -9.25 12.03
N TYR A 95 19.54 -10.12 12.47
CA TYR A 95 19.21 -10.26 13.90
C TYR A 95 20.44 -10.61 14.74
N SER A 96 20.61 -9.93 15.88
CA SER A 96 21.45 -10.37 16.98
C SER A 96 20.79 -10.02 18.32
N ARG A 97 21.14 -10.77 19.37
CA ARG A 97 20.60 -10.56 20.72
C ARG A 97 21.01 -9.17 21.26
N GLU A 98 22.22 -8.76 20.96
CA GLU A 98 22.79 -7.46 21.36
C GLU A 98 22.02 -6.30 20.72
N LYS A 99 21.76 -6.38 19.41
CA LYS A 99 20.96 -5.38 18.69
C LYS A 99 19.52 -5.32 19.22
N ALA A 100 18.90 -6.45 19.47
CA ALA A 100 17.56 -6.51 20.05
C ALA A 100 17.51 -5.88 21.44
N THR A 101 18.53 -6.12 22.28
CA THR A 101 18.64 -5.52 23.61
C THR A 101 18.84 -4.02 23.52
N ALA A 102 19.73 -3.57 22.62
CA ALA A 102 19.97 -2.14 22.39
C ALA A 102 18.70 -1.42 21.88
N LEU A 103 17.93 -2.03 20.95
CA LEU A 103 16.66 -1.47 20.48
C LEU A 103 15.63 -1.36 21.60
N LYS A 104 15.54 -2.36 22.49
CA LYS A 104 14.62 -2.30 23.65
C LYS A 104 14.99 -1.23 24.66
N ALA A 105 16.26 -0.88 24.75
CA ALA A 105 16.75 0.17 25.67
C ALA A 105 16.60 1.60 25.11
N GLN A 106 16.19 1.75 23.83
CA GLN A 106 16.00 3.07 23.23
C GLN A 106 14.83 3.80 23.88
N THR A 107 15.04 5.08 24.13
CA THR A 107 14.01 6.03 24.56
C THR A 107 13.77 7.03 23.44
N PHE A 108 12.53 7.43 23.26
CA PHE A 108 12.16 8.36 22.21
C PHE A 108 11.47 9.59 22.74
N ASP A 109 11.79 10.76 22.16
CA ASP A 109 11.05 12.00 22.41
C ASP A 109 9.61 11.84 21.88
N ARG A 110 8.64 11.83 22.81
CA ARG A 110 7.21 11.70 22.47
C ARG A 110 6.71 12.84 21.59
N ALA A 111 7.22 14.07 21.80
CA ALA A 111 6.81 15.21 21.00
C ALA A 111 7.32 15.09 19.55
N ALA A 112 8.54 14.58 19.37
CA ALA A 112 9.09 14.30 18.05
C ALA A 112 8.31 13.19 17.33
N LEU A 113 7.95 12.13 18.05
CA LEU A 113 7.10 11.05 17.50
C LEU A 113 5.71 11.55 17.14
N GLY A 114 5.10 12.41 17.96
CA GLY A 114 3.80 13.03 17.68
C GLY A 114 3.82 13.86 16.40
N ARG A 115 4.87 14.66 16.19
CA ARG A 115 5.05 15.42 14.94
C ARG A 115 5.20 14.50 13.73
N ARG A 116 5.91 13.39 13.85
CA ARG A 116 6.03 12.37 12.78
C ARG A 116 4.71 11.67 12.52
N GLY A 117 3.91 11.42 13.57
CA GLY A 117 2.58 10.84 13.46
C GLY A 117 1.65 11.68 12.58
N LEU A 118 1.65 12.99 12.74
CA LEU A 118 0.88 13.92 11.90
C LEU A 118 1.30 13.83 10.42
N GLY A 119 2.58 13.66 10.15
CA GLY A 119 3.07 13.45 8.79
C GLY A 119 2.55 12.16 8.16
N TYR A 120 2.46 11.06 8.91
CA TYR A 120 1.87 9.80 8.43
C TYR A 120 0.38 9.95 8.17
N GLU A 121 -0.35 10.64 9.03
CA GLU A 121 -1.77 10.94 8.82
C GLU A 121 -1.97 11.76 7.53
N ARG A 122 -1.16 12.79 7.32
CA ARG A 122 -1.22 13.58 6.09
C ARG A 122 -0.96 12.72 4.86
N LEU A 123 0.04 11.84 4.89
CA LEU A 123 0.32 10.91 3.80
C LEU A 123 -0.87 9.97 3.53
N ASP A 124 -1.54 9.53 4.59
CA ASP A 124 -2.73 8.71 4.50
C ASP A 124 -3.87 9.46 3.80
N GLN A 125 -4.14 10.70 4.23
CA GLN A 125 -5.15 11.56 3.63
C GLN A 125 -4.87 11.80 2.14
N LEU A 126 -3.64 12.13 1.77
CA LEU A 126 -3.25 12.32 0.36
C LEU A 126 -3.45 11.05 -0.47
N THR A 127 -3.18 9.88 0.12
CA THR A 127 -3.44 8.59 -0.53
C THR A 127 -4.94 8.41 -0.80
N VAL A 128 -5.79 8.75 0.14
CA VAL A 128 -7.25 8.70 -0.04
C VAL A 128 -7.69 9.68 -1.13
N GLU A 129 -7.18 10.90 -1.14
CA GLU A 129 -7.46 11.91 -2.18
C GLU A 129 -7.10 11.41 -3.59
N ILE A 130 -5.93 10.77 -3.75
CA ILE A 130 -5.53 10.12 -5.01
C ILE A 130 -6.54 9.03 -5.41
N LEU A 131 -6.92 8.17 -4.47
CA LEU A 131 -7.87 7.07 -4.73
C LEU A 131 -9.25 7.59 -5.13
N LEU A 132 -9.72 8.64 -4.50
CA LEU A 132 -11.00 9.29 -4.82
C LEU A 132 -10.94 10.11 -6.12
N GLY A 133 -9.76 10.40 -6.64
CA GLY A 133 -9.59 11.14 -7.89
C GLY A 133 -9.76 12.65 -7.75
N VAL A 134 -9.68 13.18 -6.55
CA VAL A 134 -9.73 14.63 -6.28
C VAL A 134 -8.35 15.28 -6.26
N ARG A 135 -7.31 14.44 -6.42
CA ARG A 135 -5.92 14.84 -6.53
C ARG A 135 -5.21 14.13 -7.68
#